data_c5ad0ccf67e6bd47804e66069e022285
#
_entry.id   c5ad0ccf67e6bd47804e66069e022285
#
_cell.length_a   1.000
_cell.length_b   1.000
_cell.length_c   1.000
_cell.angle_alpha   90.00
_cell.angle_beta   90.00
_cell.angle_gamma   90.00
#
_symmetry.space_group_name_H-M   'P 1'
#
loop_
_entity.id
_entity.type
_entity.pdbx_description
1 polymer ?
#
loop_
_entity_poly.entity_id
_entity_poly.type
_entity_poly.pdbx_seq_one_letter_code
_entity_poly.pdbx_strand_id
1 'polypeptide(L)'
;MTPGVRVGVVAAATVAADQAAKALVRSTIDRSDAVDLILGIHLVNVRNRGIAFGMFSGGGILLVLFAVAALVALLVFFARHRDRPLVWLPTGLLIGGATGNLIDRTREGAVTDFLDLPLWPAFNVADVAITFGVLSLLYVLEGPPRHAAGRRP
;
A
#
# COMPACT_ATOMS: atom_id res chain seq x y z
N MET A 1 16.03 -0.45 -18.45
CA MET A 1 14.57 -0.57 -18.20
C MET A 1 13.96 0.82 -18.23
N THR A 2 12.88 1.00 -18.99
CA THR A 2 12.12 2.26 -18.99
C THR A 2 11.45 2.53 -17.64
N PRO A 3 11.17 3.81 -17.29
CA PRO A 3 10.47 4.11 -16.04
C PRO A 3 9.14 3.34 -15.87
N GLY A 4 8.36 3.20 -16.94
CA GLY A 4 7.11 2.43 -16.91
C GLY A 4 7.31 0.96 -16.58
N VAL A 5 8.34 0.31 -17.15
CA VAL A 5 8.67 -1.08 -16.83
C VAL A 5 9.07 -1.23 -15.35
N ARG A 6 9.83 -0.27 -14.79
CA ARG A 6 10.20 -0.28 -13.37
C ARG A 6 8.96 -0.17 -12.47
N VAL A 7 8.02 0.73 -12.79
CA VAL A 7 6.73 0.84 -12.08
C VAL A 7 6.00 -0.49 -12.12
N GLY A 8 5.87 -1.10 -13.30
CA GLY A 8 5.19 -2.38 -13.45
C GLY A 8 5.82 -3.50 -12.63
N VAL A 9 7.15 -3.59 -12.62
CA VAL A 9 7.89 -4.59 -11.82
C VAL A 9 7.66 -4.40 -10.32
N VAL A 10 7.79 -3.16 -9.81
CA VAL A 10 7.55 -2.88 -8.39
C VAL A 10 6.09 -3.15 -8.01
N ALA A 11 5.15 -2.70 -8.82
CA ALA A 11 3.72 -2.95 -8.57
C ALA A 11 3.41 -4.45 -8.54
N ALA A 12 3.89 -5.22 -9.53
CA ALA A 12 3.68 -6.66 -9.58
C ALA A 12 4.31 -7.39 -8.38
N ALA A 13 5.54 -7.01 -8.00
CA ALA A 13 6.21 -7.58 -6.83
C ALA A 13 5.45 -7.26 -5.53
N THR A 14 4.96 -6.03 -5.38
CA THR A 14 4.14 -5.61 -4.22
C THR A 14 2.84 -6.41 -4.14
N VAL A 15 2.11 -6.54 -5.25
CA VAL A 15 0.88 -7.35 -5.30
C VAL A 15 1.17 -8.81 -4.97
N ALA A 16 2.23 -9.38 -5.56
CA ALA A 16 2.59 -10.77 -5.32
C ALA A 16 2.94 -11.01 -3.84
N ALA A 17 3.74 -10.14 -3.22
CA ALA A 17 4.09 -10.24 -1.80
C ALA A 17 2.86 -10.11 -0.91
N ASP A 18 1.99 -9.13 -1.17
CA ASP A 18 0.76 -8.91 -0.41
C ASP A 18 -0.19 -10.11 -0.50
N GLN A 19 -0.47 -10.57 -1.72
CA GLN A 19 -1.41 -11.69 -1.93
C GLN A 19 -0.85 -13.02 -1.41
N ALA A 20 0.46 -13.25 -1.50
CA ALA A 20 1.10 -14.43 -0.94
C ALA A 20 1.03 -14.42 0.59
N ALA A 21 1.34 -13.30 1.25
CA ALA A 21 1.23 -13.16 2.70
C ALA A 21 -0.22 -13.36 3.17
N LYS A 22 -1.19 -12.73 2.52
CA LYS A 22 -2.62 -12.89 2.82
C LYS A 22 -3.10 -14.33 2.61
N ALA A 23 -2.66 -15.00 1.55
CA ALA A 23 -3.01 -16.40 1.29
C ALA A 23 -2.43 -17.32 2.38
N LEU A 24 -1.18 -17.11 2.79
CA LEU A 24 -0.54 -17.85 3.87
C LEU A 24 -1.33 -17.68 5.18
N VAL A 25 -1.61 -16.45 5.58
CA VAL A 25 -2.36 -16.17 6.81
C VAL A 25 -3.74 -16.82 6.78
N ARG A 26 -4.48 -16.70 5.68
CA ARG A 26 -5.81 -17.32 5.55
C ARG A 26 -5.78 -18.86 5.62
N SER A 27 -4.65 -19.48 5.24
CA SER A 27 -4.52 -20.94 5.28
C SER A 27 -3.96 -21.49 6.57
N THR A 28 -3.36 -20.64 7.43
CA THR A 28 -2.65 -21.09 8.64
C THR A 28 -3.21 -20.54 9.94
N ILE A 29 -3.98 -19.46 9.89
CA ILE A 29 -4.52 -18.80 11.09
C ILE A 29 -6.03 -18.71 10.97
N ASP A 30 -6.75 -19.33 11.88
CA ASP A 30 -8.21 -19.21 11.96
C ASP A 30 -8.62 -17.80 12.39
N ARG A 31 -9.85 -17.38 12.02
CA ARG A 31 -10.32 -16.00 12.30
C ARG A 31 -10.47 -15.66 13.78
N SER A 32 -10.57 -16.66 14.63
CA SER A 32 -10.67 -16.53 16.08
C SER A 32 -9.33 -16.53 16.77
N ASP A 33 -8.26 -16.84 16.05
CA ASP A 33 -6.95 -17.10 16.61
C ASP A 33 -5.99 -15.93 16.39
N ALA A 34 -5.03 -15.81 17.29
CA ALA A 34 -3.90 -14.91 17.17
C ALA A 34 -2.62 -15.69 17.49
N VAL A 35 -1.59 -15.47 16.73
CA VAL A 35 -0.26 -16.03 16.97
C VAL A 35 0.63 -14.93 17.52
N ASP A 36 1.07 -15.08 18.75
CA ASP A 36 1.99 -14.15 19.40
C ASP A 36 3.36 -14.23 18.75
N LEU A 37 3.90 -13.08 18.33
CA LEU A 37 5.26 -12.98 17.82
C LEU A 37 6.22 -12.50 18.92
N ILE A 38 6.44 -11.21 19.01
CA ILE A 38 7.28 -10.58 20.02
C ILE A 38 6.70 -9.21 20.40
N LEU A 39 6.96 -8.74 21.62
CA LEU A 39 6.65 -7.37 22.07
C LEU A 39 5.19 -6.94 21.89
N GLY A 40 4.25 -7.88 21.98
CA GLY A 40 2.82 -7.60 21.80
C GLY A 40 2.40 -7.44 20.35
N ILE A 41 3.22 -7.87 19.40
CA ILE A 41 2.86 -7.98 17.99
C ILE A 41 2.23 -9.34 17.77
N HIS A 42 1.05 -9.35 17.12
CA HIS A 42 0.33 -10.60 16.83
C HIS A 42 0.12 -10.76 15.32
N LEU A 43 0.12 -12.03 14.87
CA LEU A 43 -0.44 -12.36 13.56
C LEU A 43 -1.90 -12.79 13.77
N VAL A 44 -2.79 -12.13 13.05
CA VAL A 44 -4.24 -12.33 13.12
C VAL A 44 -4.82 -12.53 11.71
N ASN A 45 -6.04 -13.02 11.62
CA ASN A 45 -6.77 -13.11 10.35
C ASN A 45 -8.06 -12.29 10.44
N VAL A 46 -7.92 -10.96 10.28
CA VAL A 46 -9.03 -10.02 10.39
C VAL A 46 -9.58 -9.65 9.02
N ARG A 47 -10.91 -9.62 8.87
CA ARG A 47 -11.59 -9.12 7.66
C ARG A 47 -12.01 -7.68 7.83
N ASN A 48 -11.30 -6.78 7.20
CA ASN A 48 -11.58 -5.34 7.20
C ASN A 48 -12.53 -4.98 6.05
N ARG A 49 -13.79 -4.66 6.39
CA ARG A 49 -14.83 -4.24 5.42
C ARG A 49 -14.89 -2.73 5.22
N GLY A 50 -14.10 -1.97 5.96
CA GLY A 50 -14.11 -0.52 5.95
C GLY A 50 -12.75 0.10 5.64
N ILE A 51 -12.63 1.38 5.99
CA ILE A 51 -11.35 2.06 6.17
C ILE A 51 -10.97 1.92 7.66
N ALA A 52 -9.69 2.19 7.99
CA ALA A 52 -9.21 2.17 9.38
C ALA A 52 -10.25 2.77 10.36
N PHE A 53 -10.40 2.16 11.53
CA PHE A 53 -11.38 2.53 12.59
C PHE A 53 -12.86 2.27 12.27
N GLY A 54 -13.20 1.39 11.30
CA GLY A 54 -14.60 1.01 11.03
C GLY A 54 -15.44 2.09 10.35
N MET A 55 -14.85 3.20 9.91
CA MET A 55 -15.54 4.21 9.12
C MET A 55 -15.94 3.61 7.75
N PHE A 56 -17.20 3.81 7.37
CA PHE A 56 -17.80 3.28 6.12
C PHE A 56 -17.97 1.74 6.08
N SER A 57 -18.30 1.09 7.19
CA SER A 57 -18.57 -0.35 7.26
C SER A 57 -19.70 -0.87 6.34
N GLY A 58 -20.49 0.02 5.74
CA GLY A 58 -21.52 -0.32 4.75
C GLY A 58 -21.20 0.03 3.29
N GLY A 59 -20.02 0.61 3.01
CA GLY A 59 -19.70 1.25 1.72
C GLY A 59 -18.74 0.48 0.81
N GLY A 60 -18.79 -0.85 0.75
CA GLY A 60 -17.84 -1.65 -0.05
C GLY A 60 -17.66 -1.14 -1.49
N ILE A 61 -18.74 -0.77 -2.18
CA ILE A 61 -18.67 -0.23 -3.55
C ILE A 61 -18.01 1.15 -3.59
N LEU A 62 -18.27 2.01 -2.61
CA LEU A 62 -17.63 3.33 -2.55
C LEU A 62 -16.13 3.23 -2.34
N LEU A 63 -15.66 2.27 -1.54
CA LEU A 63 -14.23 2.00 -1.34
C LEU A 63 -13.58 1.47 -2.62
N VAL A 64 -14.26 0.61 -3.36
CA VAL A 64 -13.78 0.14 -4.67
C VAL A 64 -13.67 1.31 -5.65
N LEU A 65 -14.72 2.15 -5.75
CA LEU A 65 -14.71 3.32 -6.63
C LEU A 65 -13.61 4.31 -6.25
N PHE A 66 -13.41 4.56 -4.96
CA PHE A 66 -12.33 5.41 -4.46
C PHE A 66 -10.95 4.82 -4.81
N ALA A 67 -10.74 3.52 -4.61
CA ALA A 67 -9.47 2.87 -4.95
C ALA A 67 -9.18 2.93 -6.46
N VAL A 68 -10.19 2.71 -7.30
CA VAL A 68 -10.06 2.84 -8.76
C VAL A 68 -9.73 4.29 -9.15
N ALA A 69 -10.43 5.27 -8.58
CA ALA A 69 -10.15 6.69 -8.85
C ALA A 69 -8.71 7.07 -8.43
N ALA A 70 -8.25 6.60 -7.28
CA ALA A 70 -6.89 6.81 -6.81
C ALA A 70 -5.85 6.17 -7.75
N LEU A 71 -6.10 4.95 -8.23
CA LEU A 71 -5.24 4.28 -9.21
C LEU A 71 -5.15 5.07 -10.53
N VAL A 72 -6.28 5.55 -11.05
CA VAL A 72 -6.30 6.40 -12.27
C VAL A 72 -5.52 7.70 -12.03
N ALA A 73 -5.73 8.34 -10.88
CA ALA A 73 -5.00 9.57 -10.53
C ALA A 73 -3.49 9.34 -10.46
N LEU A 74 -3.04 8.21 -9.88
CA LEU A 74 -1.63 7.82 -9.82
C LEU A 74 -1.03 7.56 -11.20
N LEU A 75 -1.77 6.91 -12.10
CA LEU A 75 -1.33 6.68 -13.48
C LEU A 75 -1.17 7.99 -14.25
N VAL A 76 -2.15 8.90 -14.12
CA VAL A 76 -2.09 10.24 -14.73
C VAL A 76 -0.93 11.04 -14.13
N PHE A 77 -0.76 11.00 -12.81
CA PHE A 77 0.37 11.64 -12.13
C PHE A 77 1.70 11.12 -12.66
N PHE A 78 1.87 9.81 -12.73
CA PHE A 78 3.10 9.20 -13.26
C PHE A 78 3.35 9.60 -14.71
N ALA A 79 2.34 9.55 -15.56
CA ALA A 79 2.47 9.94 -16.97
C ALA A 79 2.98 11.39 -17.15
N ARG A 80 2.60 12.29 -16.24
CA ARG A 80 3.03 13.71 -16.24
C ARG A 80 4.40 13.95 -15.61
N HIS A 81 4.87 13.04 -14.73
CA HIS A 81 6.10 13.23 -13.95
C HIS A 81 7.14 12.13 -14.19
N ARG A 82 6.98 11.32 -15.23
CA ARG A 82 7.84 10.15 -15.53
C ARG A 82 9.32 10.50 -15.72
N ASP A 83 9.63 11.75 -16.03
CA ASP A 83 11.00 12.25 -16.24
C ASP A 83 11.69 12.63 -14.91
N ARG A 84 10.97 12.69 -13.81
CA ARG A 84 11.57 12.89 -12.49
C ARG A 84 12.32 11.63 -12.03
N PRO A 85 13.56 11.78 -11.55
CA PRO A 85 14.31 10.63 -11.03
C PRO A 85 13.58 9.99 -9.85
N LEU A 86 13.63 8.66 -9.77
CA LEU A 86 13.07 7.85 -8.70
C LEU A 86 11.53 7.86 -8.54
N VAL A 87 10.77 8.67 -9.29
CA VAL A 87 9.30 8.70 -9.19
C VAL A 87 8.65 7.32 -9.45
N TRP A 88 9.34 6.46 -10.20
CA TRP A 88 8.89 5.10 -10.52
C TRP A 88 8.72 4.22 -9.27
N LEU A 89 9.57 4.40 -8.25
CA LEU A 89 9.54 3.56 -7.05
C LEU A 89 8.27 3.81 -6.20
N PRO A 90 8.01 5.05 -5.71
CA PRO A 90 6.78 5.32 -4.97
C PRO A 90 5.53 5.04 -5.79
N THR A 91 5.54 5.35 -7.09
CA THR A 91 4.38 5.05 -7.95
C THR A 91 4.10 3.54 -8.02
N GLY A 92 5.13 2.72 -8.17
CA GLY A 92 5.00 1.26 -8.19
C GLY A 92 4.46 0.70 -6.86
N LEU A 93 4.97 1.20 -5.72
CA LEU A 93 4.48 0.82 -4.39
C LEU A 93 3.01 1.19 -4.19
N LEU A 94 2.63 2.42 -4.55
CA LEU A 94 1.25 2.90 -4.42
C LEU A 94 0.27 2.12 -5.30
N ILE A 95 0.63 1.90 -6.58
CA ILE A 95 -0.20 1.11 -7.50
C ILE A 95 -0.31 -0.33 -7.02
N GLY A 96 0.80 -0.95 -6.61
CA GLY A 96 0.81 -2.33 -6.11
C GLY A 96 -0.03 -2.51 -4.85
N GLY A 97 0.15 -1.64 -3.85
CA GLY A 97 -0.60 -1.69 -2.60
C GLY A 97 -2.10 -1.45 -2.82
N ALA A 98 -2.46 -0.41 -3.58
CA ALA A 98 -3.87 -0.13 -3.89
C ALA A 98 -4.51 -1.30 -4.66
N THR A 99 -3.78 -1.91 -5.61
CA THR A 99 -4.25 -3.07 -6.37
C THR A 99 -4.41 -4.30 -5.48
N GLY A 100 -3.48 -4.58 -4.57
CA GLY A 100 -3.57 -5.69 -3.62
C GLY A 100 -4.85 -5.62 -2.78
N ASN A 101 -5.12 -4.47 -2.19
CA ASN A 101 -6.33 -4.24 -1.41
C ASN A 101 -7.62 -4.20 -2.27
N LEU A 102 -7.53 -3.80 -3.53
CA LEU A 102 -8.65 -3.84 -4.46
C LEU A 102 -9.00 -5.28 -4.86
N ILE A 103 -8.00 -6.13 -5.09
CA ILE A 103 -8.20 -7.57 -5.38
C ILE A 103 -8.99 -8.23 -4.25
N ASP A 104 -8.61 -8.00 -3.00
CA ASP A 104 -9.33 -8.56 -1.86
C ASP A 104 -10.79 -8.07 -1.82
N ARG A 105 -11.02 -6.78 -1.97
CA ARG A 105 -12.38 -6.22 -1.95
C ARG A 105 -13.27 -6.76 -3.07
N THR A 106 -12.72 -6.94 -4.27
CA THR A 106 -13.49 -7.46 -5.41
C THR A 106 -13.77 -8.96 -5.32
N ARG A 107 -12.84 -9.72 -4.72
CA ARG A 107 -12.99 -11.20 -4.59
C ARG A 107 -13.76 -11.61 -3.35
N GLU A 108 -13.49 -10.94 -2.22
CA GLU A 108 -13.96 -11.37 -0.92
C GLU A 108 -14.87 -10.36 -0.21
N GLY A 109 -15.06 -9.17 -0.77
CA GLY A 109 -15.84 -8.08 -0.16
C GLY A 109 -15.19 -7.45 1.06
N ALA A 110 -13.94 -7.82 1.39
CA ALA A 110 -13.20 -7.33 2.54
C ALA A 110 -11.70 -7.50 2.30
N VAL A 111 -10.88 -6.66 2.95
CA VAL A 111 -9.43 -6.79 2.96
C VAL A 111 -9.01 -7.73 4.10
N THR A 112 -8.03 -8.58 3.87
CA THR A 112 -7.40 -9.39 4.91
C THR A 112 -6.27 -8.59 5.55
N ASP A 113 -6.41 -8.26 6.84
CA ASP A 113 -5.38 -7.62 7.66
C ASP A 113 -4.83 -8.64 8.65
N PHE A 114 -3.51 -8.64 8.85
CA PHE A 114 -2.88 -9.71 9.60
C PHE A 114 -1.74 -9.29 10.54
N LEU A 115 -1.21 -8.08 10.42
CA LEU A 115 -0.24 -7.54 11.38
C LEU A 115 -1.00 -6.68 12.39
N ASP A 116 -1.06 -7.16 13.63
CA ASP A 116 -1.70 -6.46 14.75
C ASP A 116 -0.62 -5.93 15.69
N LEU A 117 -0.60 -4.62 15.88
CA LEU A 117 0.33 -3.92 16.76
C LEU A 117 -0.40 -3.30 17.95
N PRO A 118 0.23 -3.19 19.11
CA PRO A 118 -0.36 -2.46 20.23
C PRO A 118 -0.79 -1.05 19.83
N LEU A 119 -2.04 -0.68 20.12
CA LEU A 119 -2.60 0.65 19.88
C LEU A 119 -2.75 1.05 18.40
N TRP A 120 -2.59 0.10 17.46
CA TRP A 120 -2.74 0.35 16.04
C TRP A 120 -3.70 -0.68 15.41
N PRO A 121 -4.59 -0.26 14.50
CA PRO A 121 -5.44 -1.22 13.78
C PRO A 121 -4.60 -2.24 13.01
N ALA A 122 -5.08 -3.48 12.93
CA ALA A 122 -4.43 -4.49 12.10
C ALA A 122 -4.30 -4.01 10.65
N PHE A 123 -3.21 -4.37 9.99
CA PHE A 123 -2.86 -3.97 8.61
C PHE A 123 -2.16 -5.10 7.84
N ASN A 124 -1.81 -4.85 6.59
CA ASN A 124 -1.21 -5.83 5.68
C ASN A 124 -0.02 -5.26 4.89
N VAL A 125 0.57 -6.06 4.01
CA VAL A 125 1.72 -5.64 3.16
C VAL A 125 1.33 -4.50 2.21
N ALA A 126 0.11 -4.51 1.66
CA ALA A 126 -0.35 -3.44 0.77
C ALA A 126 -0.39 -2.08 1.50
N ASP A 127 -0.82 -2.04 2.77
CA ASP A 127 -0.87 -0.81 3.57
C ASP A 127 0.54 -0.28 3.86
N VAL A 128 1.49 -1.18 4.15
CA VAL A 128 2.91 -0.83 4.28
C VAL A 128 3.43 -0.22 2.99
N ALA A 129 3.15 -0.85 1.84
CA ALA A 129 3.58 -0.35 0.54
C ALA A 129 2.96 1.02 0.22
N ILE A 130 1.68 1.23 0.53
CA ILE A 130 1.01 2.54 0.36
C ILE A 130 1.69 3.59 1.25
N THR A 131 1.93 3.29 2.51
CA THR A 131 2.56 4.22 3.45
C THR A 131 3.95 4.63 2.99
N PHE A 132 4.81 3.65 2.68
CA PHE A 132 6.15 3.94 2.16
C PHE A 132 6.11 4.62 0.79
N GLY A 133 5.14 4.26 -0.06
CA GLY A 133 4.90 4.90 -1.33
C GLY A 133 4.57 6.39 -1.18
N VAL A 134 3.69 6.76 -0.25
CA VAL A 134 3.35 8.16 0.04
C VAL A 134 4.58 8.92 0.55
N LEU A 135 5.26 8.39 1.57
CA LEU A 135 6.43 9.04 2.15
C LEU A 135 7.55 9.24 1.12
N SER A 136 7.83 8.21 0.32
CA SER A 136 8.83 8.28 -0.76
C SER A 136 8.41 9.26 -1.86
N LEU A 137 7.12 9.34 -2.18
CA LEU A 137 6.62 10.28 -3.18
C LEU A 137 6.79 11.72 -2.71
N LEU A 138 6.45 12.01 -1.47
CA LEU A 138 6.66 13.33 -0.87
C LEU A 138 8.14 13.71 -0.94
N TYR A 139 9.04 12.81 -0.53
CA TYR A 139 10.49 13.03 -0.61
C TYR A 139 10.97 13.33 -2.04
N VAL A 140 10.49 12.57 -3.04
CA VAL A 140 10.86 12.78 -4.45
C VAL A 140 10.30 14.09 -5.00
N LEU A 141 9.13 14.53 -4.53
CA LEU A 141 8.51 15.79 -4.98
C LEU A 141 9.17 17.03 -4.37
N GLU A 142 9.58 16.98 -3.12
CA GLU A 142 10.31 18.06 -2.45
C GLU A 142 11.70 18.27 -3.08
N GLY A 143 12.27 17.22 -3.68
CA GLY A 143 13.63 17.21 -4.22
C GLY A 143 14.71 17.19 -3.12
N PRO A 144 15.98 16.93 -3.45
CA PRO A 144 17.06 17.07 -2.49
C PRO A 144 17.13 18.50 -1.98
N PRO A 145 17.44 18.72 -0.68
CA PRO A 145 17.58 20.05 -0.12
C PRO A 145 18.56 20.85 -1.01
N ARG A 146 18.13 22.00 -1.51
CA ARG A 146 19.01 22.92 -2.22
C ARG A 146 20.01 23.43 -1.19
N HIS A 147 21.16 22.75 -1.08
CA HIS A 147 22.30 23.35 -0.41
C HIS A 147 22.50 24.71 -1.06
N ALA A 148 22.31 25.77 -0.28
CA ALA A 148 22.58 27.13 -0.72
C ALA A 148 23.98 27.11 -1.33
N ALA A 149 24.03 27.22 -2.65
CA ALA A 149 25.29 27.40 -3.36
C ALA A 149 25.93 28.65 -2.74
N GLY A 150 26.99 28.40 -1.99
CA GLY A 150 27.66 29.42 -1.23
C GLY A 150 27.89 30.65 -2.11
N ARG A 151 27.47 31.81 -1.62
CA ARG A 151 27.96 33.08 -2.12
C ARG A 151 29.47 33.01 -2.05
N ARG A 152 30.11 32.78 -3.17
CA ARG A 152 31.56 33.08 -3.27
C ARG A 152 31.68 34.58 -3.21
N PRO A 153 32.59 35.13 -2.40
CA PRO A 153 32.89 36.54 -2.28
C PRO A 153 33.48 37.10 -3.61
#